data_5614b3372ab4a3bad457e48210de5256
#
_entry.id   5614b3372ab4a3bad457e48210de5256
#
_cell.length_a   1.000
_cell.length_b   1.000
_cell.length_c   1.000
_cell.angle_alpha   90.00
_cell.angle_beta   90.00
_cell.angle_gamma   90.00
#
_symmetry.space_group_name_H-M   'P 1'
#
loop_
_entity.id
_entity.type
_entity.pdbx_description
1 polymer ?
#
loop_
_entity_poly.entity_id
_entity_poly.type
_entity_poly.pdbx_seq_one_letter_code
_entity_poly.pdbx_strand_id
1 'polypeptide(L)'
;MEYFAFQWHITDECDQRCKHCYIFSEGHPRLVEMPWERLVAVLANVERMAARMNRRPYLYITGGDPILHSRFWDFLELVHSKKIPFTIMGNPFHLTDEVCQRMKQLGCRKYQFSLDGLRETHDRFRKPGSYDRTLEAIATVRRSGMHCAIMSTISAANIDEIPKLIDVVVEHKADIFAFGRYCPTSEDKAHMETWHVEPEHYRDFLDKCWQKFEKYKDSETTFNLKDHLWTLYLYERGVFKIPEGLEEDTIYDGCNCGNCHFTISAEGRLMACRRFESYVGTVNEELYDVFHGYAMEQYRQHEKFEKCRKCELLRFCRGCPAVAYGYTKNFYAPDPQCWKQTE
;
A
#
# COMPACT_ATOMS: atom_id res chain seq x y z
N MET A 1 -1.04 21.66 -8.21
CA MET A 1 -1.63 21.42 -6.87
C MET A 1 -1.41 19.96 -6.54
N GLU A 2 -0.68 19.68 -5.48
CA GLU A 2 -0.36 18.30 -5.07
C GLU A 2 -1.54 17.63 -4.37
N TYR A 3 -1.59 16.29 -4.48
CA TYR A 3 -2.60 15.50 -3.78
C TYR A 3 -2.14 15.13 -2.37
N PHE A 4 -3.11 15.04 -1.45
CA PHE A 4 -2.95 14.36 -0.17
C PHE A 4 -3.76 13.06 -0.19
N ALA A 5 -3.11 11.95 0.17
CA ALA A 5 -3.68 10.62 0.03
C ALA A 5 -4.37 10.16 1.33
N PHE A 6 -5.59 9.66 1.20
CA PHE A 6 -6.33 9.01 2.28
C PHE A 6 -6.58 7.57 1.90
N GLN A 7 -5.99 6.64 2.62
CA GLN A 7 -6.34 5.23 2.51
C GLN A 7 -7.49 4.94 3.48
N TRP A 8 -8.66 4.66 2.96
CA TRP A 8 -9.87 4.57 3.75
C TRP A 8 -10.48 3.18 3.68
N HIS A 9 -10.45 2.49 4.82
CA HIS A 9 -11.15 1.23 5.05
C HIS A 9 -12.60 1.54 5.41
N ILE A 10 -13.52 1.30 4.49
CA ILE A 10 -14.94 1.56 4.74
C ILE A 10 -15.65 0.38 5.40
N THR A 11 -15.07 -0.83 5.27
CA THR A 11 -15.59 -2.06 5.87
C THR A 11 -14.44 -3.05 6.14
N ASP A 12 -14.62 -3.94 7.10
CA ASP A 12 -13.75 -5.11 7.31
C ASP A 12 -14.32 -6.37 6.62
N GLU A 13 -15.55 -6.31 6.08
CA GLU A 13 -16.14 -7.44 5.37
C GLU A 13 -15.30 -7.84 4.15
N CYS A 14 -15.05 -9.14 4.01
CA CYS A 14 -14.28 -9.72 2.92
C CYS A 14 -14.67 -11.17 2.71
N ASP A 15 -14.68 -11.62 1.47
CA ASP A 15 -14.92 -13.02 1.09
C ASP A 15 -13.62 -13.84 0.98
N GLN A 16 -12.48 -13.23 1.31
CA GLN A 16 -11.18 -13.88 1.41
C GLN A 16 -10.69 -13.92 2.86
N ARG A 17 -9.81 -14.88 3.17
CA ARG A 17 -9.09 -15.00 4.43
C ARG A 17 -7.61 -15.21 4.15
N CYS A 18 -6.99 -14.12 3.63
CA CYS A 18 -5.59 -14.16 3.22
C CYS A 18 -4.68 -14.37 4.43
N LYS A 19 -3.69 -15.26 4.32
CA LYS A 19 -2.81 -15.63 5.43
C LYS A 19 -1.95 -14.48 5.98
N HIS A 20 -1.69 -13.47 5.16
CA HIS A 20 -0.91 -12.28 5.54
C HIS A 20 -1.80 -11.04 5.77
N CYS A 21 -3.12 -11.25 5.97
CA CYS A 21 -4.05 -10.15 6.11
C CYS A 21 -3.96 -9.54 7.52
N TYR A 22 -3.63 -8.27 7.59
CA TYR A 22 -3.56 -7.54 8.85
C TYR A 22 -4.94 -7.21 9.47
N ILE A 23 -6.04 -7.36 8.69
CA ILE A 23 -7.42 -7.18 9.21
C ILE A 23 -7.91 -8.45 9.91
N PHE A 24 -7.55 -9.62 9.38
CA PHE A 24 -7.99 -10.93 9.88
C PHE A 24 -6.90 -11.67 10.67
N SER A 25 -5.97 -10.94 11.28
CA SER A 25 -5.03 -11.52 12.23
C SER A 25 -5.76 -12.15 13.42
N GLU A 26 -5.15 -13.14 14.05
CA GLU A 26 -5.71 -13.80 15.24
C GLU A 26 -6.10 -12.74 16.27
N GLY A 27 -7.33 -12.81 16.79
CA GLY A 27 -7.84 -11.86 17.78
C GLY A 27 -8.68 -10.72 17.24
N HIS A 28 -8.89 -10.60 15.92
CA HIS A 28 -9.82 -9.60 15.37
C HIS A 28 -11.28 -10.03 15.64
N PRO A 29 -11.92 -9.51 16.71
CA PRO A 29 -13.13 -10.13 17.26
C PRO A 29 -14.41 -9.76 16.51
N ARG A 30 -14.37 -8.74 15.64
CA ARG A 30 -15.55 -8.18 14.99
C ARG A 30 -15.22 -7.57 13.64
N LEU A 31 -15.97 -7.95 12.61
CA LEU A 31 -16.00 -7.23 11.34
C LEU A 31 -16.86 -5.98 11.50
N VAL A 32 -16.34 -4.84 11.11
CA VAL A 32 -16.97 -3.54 11.25
C VAL A 32 -17.23 -2.95 9.87
N GLU A 33 -18.43 -2.38 9.70
CA GLU A 33 -18.77 -1.54 8.57
C GLU A 33 -18.95 -0.10 9.08
N MET A 34 -18.36 0.88 8.41
CA MET A 34 -18.48 2.28 8.80
C MET A 34 -19.91 2.78 8.48
N PRO A 35 -20.70 3.24 9.47
CA PRO A 35 -22.05 3.72 9.23
C PRO A 35 -22.08 4.89 8.23
N TRP A 36 -23.19 5.00 7.47
CA TRP A 36 -23.36 6.02 6.44
C TRP A 36 -23.11 7.45 6.93
N GLU A 37 -23.69 7.81 8.08
CA GLU A 37 -23.56 9.14 8.66
C GLU A 37 -22.08 9.45 8.98
N ARG A 38 -21.33 8.44 9.38
CA ARG A 38 -19.89 8.57 9.64
C ARG A 38 -19.10 8.70 8.33
N LEU A 39 -19.44 7.95 7.27
CA LEU A 39 -18.84 8.12 5.94
C LEU A 39 -18.99 9.55 5.45
N VAL A 40 -20.19 10.12 5.56
CA VAL A 40 -20.48 11.50 5.16
C VAL A 40 -19.68 12.51 6.01
N ALA A 41 -19.66 12.35 7.32
CA ALA A 41 -18.94 13.25 8.24
C ALA A 41 -17.40 13.19 7.99
N VAL A 42 -16.85 12.00 7.80
CA VAL A 42 -15.42 11.81 7.52
C VAL A 42 -15.06 12.42 6.17
N LEU A 43 -15.88 12.24 5.13
CA LEU A 43 -15.62 12.85 3.81
C LEU A 43 -15.59 14.38 3.91
N ALA A 44 -16.52 15.00 4.66
CA ALA A 44 -16.51 16.42 4.89
C ALA A 44 -15.24 16.88 5.66
N ASN A 45 -14.75 16.08 6.61
CA ASN A 45 -13.51 16.35 7.34
C ASN A 45 -12.27 16.22 6.42
N VAL A 46 -12.26 15.26 5.51
CA VAL A 46 -11.23 15.11 4.45
C VAL A 46 -11.20 16.38 3.56
N GLU A 47 -12.36 16.89 3.14
CA GLU A 47 -12.46 18.12 2.34
C GLU A 47 -11.89 19.32 3.12
N ARG A 48 -12.27 19.49 4.40
CA ARG A 48 -11.75 20.59 5.25
C ARG A 48 -10.23 20.51 5.44
N MET A 49 -9.71 19.33 5.74
CA MET A 49 -8.26 19.15 5.89
C MET A 49 -7.52 19.49 4.59
N ALA A 50 -7.98 18.95 3.46
CA ALA A 50 -7.35 19.20 2.16
C ALA A 50 -7.36 20.70 1.80
N ALA A 51 -8.46 21.40 2.06
CA ALA A 51 -8.58 22.85 1.85
C ALA A 51 -7.58 23.62 2.75
N ARG A 52 -7.49 23.30 4.05
CA ARG A 52 -6.53 23.94 4.98
C ARG A 52 -5.07 23.71 4.55
N MET A 53 -4.77 22.55 3.93
CA MET A 53 -3.43 22.24 3.42
C MET A 53 -3.15 22.82 2.03
N ASN A 54 -4.11 23.46 1.39
CA ASN A 54 -4.05 23.88 -0.03
C ASN A 54 -3.69 22.70 -0.97
N ARG A 55 -4.25 21.52 -0.71
CA ARG A 55 -4.05 20.29 -1.48
C ARG A 55 -5.37 19.74 -1.97
N ARG A 56 -5.33 18.80 -2.92
CA ARG A 56 -6.50 18.03 -3.33
C ARG A 56 -6.53 16.68 -2.60
N PRO A 57 -7.68 16.23 -2.09
CA PRO A 57 -7.77 14.88 -1.56
C PRO A 57 -7.71 13.85 -2.67
N TYR A 58 -7.10 12.70 -2.39
CA TYR A 58 -7.16 11.51 -3.22
C TYR A 58 -7.51 10.32 -2.34
N LEU A 59 -8.57 9.58 -2.70
CA LEU A 59 -9.01 8.44 -1.90
C LEU A 59 -8.51 7.12 -2.48
N TYR A 60 -7.92 6.31 -1.62
CA TYR A 60 -7.72 4.88 -1.82
C TYR A 60 -8.77 4.15 -0.99
N ILE A 61 -9.93 3.86 -1.63
CA ILE A 61 -11.06 3.20 -0.98
C ILE A 61 -10.76 1.71 -0.91
N THR A 62 -10.79 1.16 0.30
CA THR A 62 -10.42 -0.22 0.60
C THR A 62 -11.19 -0.72 1.84
N GLY A 63 -10.69 -1.78 2.46
CA GLY A 63 -11.24 -2.42 3.64
C GLY A 63 -10.82 -3.86 3.68
N GLY A 64 -11.75 -4.74 3.99
CA GLY A 64 -11.72 -6.12 3.56
C GLY A 64 -11.87 -6.16 2.04
N ASP A 65 -13.11 -6.19 1.54
CA ASP A 65 -13.42 -5.83 0.16
C ASP A 65 -14.46 -4.71 0.13
N PRO A 66 -14.12 -3.49 -0.31
CA PRO A 66 -15.01 -2.33 -0.16
C PRO A 66 -16.36 -2.47 -0.88
N ILE A 67 -16.44 -3.28 -1.94
CA ILE A 67 -17.71 -3.53 -2.67
C ILE A 67 -18.76 -4.23 -1.79
N LEU A 68 -18.35 -4.90 -0.73
CA LEU A 68 -19.23 -5.59 0.22
C LEU A 68 -19.87 -4.65 1.25
N HIS A 69 -19.43 -3.39 1.30
CA HIS A 69 -20.06 -2.40 2.15
C HIS A 69 -21.51 -2.14 1.70
N SER A 70 -22.49 -2.19 2.62
CA SER A 70 -23.91 -2.07 2.33
C SER A 70 -24.30 -0.79 1.57
N ARG A 71 -23.55 0.29 1.76
CA ARG A 71 -23.74 1.60 1.11
C ARG A 71 -22.60 1.94 0.14
N PHE A 72 -21.94 0.93 -0.45
CA PHE A 72 -20.79 1.13 -1.36
C PHE A 72 -21.11 2.07 -2.52
N TRP A 73 -22.20 1.82 -3.23
CA TRP A 73 -22.56 2.61 -4.41
C TRP A 73 -22.95 4.04 -4.05
N ASP A 74 -23.72 4.23 -2.97
CA ASP A 74 -24.10 5.55 -2.47
C ASP A 74 -22.86 6.36 -2.08
N PHE A 75 -21.86 5.70 -1.47
CA PHE A 75 -20.60 6.33 -1.12
C PHE A 75 -19.80 6.75 -2.35
N LEU A 76 -19.72 5.92 -3.39
CA LEU A 76 -19.08 6.31 -4.65
C LEU A 76 -19.79 7.47 -5.34
N GLU A 77 -21.12 7.49 -5.33
CA GLU A 77 -21.91 8.60 -5.86
C GLU A 77 -21.65 9.91 -5.09
N LEU A 78 -21.56 9.84 -3.76
CA LEU A 78 -21.19 10.98 -2.92
C LEU A 78 -19.77 11.49 -3.26
N VAL A 79 -18.78 10.60 -3.35
CA VAL A 79 -17.38 10.95 -3.71
C VAL A 79 -17.35 11.59 -5.10
N HIS A 80 -18.08 11.03 -6.06
CA HIS A 80 -18.22 11.56 -7.42
C HIS A 80 -18.81 12.97 -7.43
N SER A 81 -19.89 13.21 -6.67
CA SER A 81 -20.52 14.53 -6.57
C SER A 81 -19.57 15.62 -6.04
N LYS A 82 -18.61 15.23 -5.21
CA LYS A 82 -17.54 16.09 -4.67
C LYS A 82 -16.35 16.24 -5.62
N LYS A 83 -16.37 15.56 -6.78
CA LYS A 83 -15.27 15.55 -7.77
C LYS A 83 -13.91 15.13 -7.16
N ILE A 84 -13.93 14.27 -6.16
CA ILE A 84 -12.74 13.73 -5.52
C ILE A 84 -12.27 12.51 -6.32
N PRO A 85 -11.02 12.50 -6.84
CA PRO A 85 -10.50 11.34 -7.54
C PRO A 85 -10.23 10.19 -6.58
N PHE A 86 -10.49 8.97 -7.03
CA PHE A 86 -10.30 7.79 -6.20
C PHE A 86 -9.82 6.56 -6.96
N THR A 87 -9.28 5.63 -6.22
CA THR A 87 -8.88 4.28 -6.61
C THR A 87 -9.54 3.30 -5.68
N ILE A 88 -9.92 2.14 -6.17
CA ILE A 88 -10.40 1.03 -5.34
C ILE A 88 -9.29 0.00 -5.20
N MET A 89 -9.10 -0.50 -3.98
CA MET A 89 -8.24 -1.63 -3.66
C MET A 89 -9.12 -2.74 -3.06
N GLY A 90 -9.35 -3.80 -3.82
CA GLY A 90 -10.31 -4.84 -3.47
C GLY A 90 -9.99 -6.19 -4.13
N ASN A 91 -10.96 -7.08 -4.10
CA ASN A 91 -10.87 -8.43 -4.61
C ASN A 91 -11.40 -8.55 -6.06
N PRO A 92 -11.06 -9.61 -6.79
CA PRO A 92 -11.53 -9.80 -8.16
C PRO A 92 -12.95 -10.40 -8.24
N PHE A 93 -13.52 -10.96 -7.15
CA PHE A 93 -14.65 -11.86 -7.21
C PHE A 93 -15.98 -11.18 -7.60
N HIS A 94 -16.15 -9.90 -7.29
CA HIS A 94 -17.37 -9.14 -7.53
C HIS A 94 -17.32 -8.27 -8.78
N LEU A 95 -16.28 -8.42 -9.62
CA LEU A 95 -16.10 -7.61 -10.80
C LEU A 95 -16.75 -8.28 -12.02
N THR A 96 -17.75 -7.59 -12.58
CA THR A 96 -18.32 -7.81 -13.90
C THR A 96 -18.07 -6.60 -14.78
N ASP A 97 -18.34 -6.71 -16.08
CA ASP A 97 -18.22 -5.56 -16.98
C ASP A 97 -19.13 -4.41 -16.55
N GLU A 98 -20.37 -4.70 -16.10
CA GLU A 98 -21.34 -3.70 -15.63
C GLU A 98 -20.85 -3.00 -14.35
N VAL A 99 -20.32 -3.76 -13.40
CA VAL A 99 -19.76 -3.24 -12.15
C VAL A 99 -18.58 -2.31 -12.44
N CYS A 100 -17.67 -2.73 -13.31
CA CYS A 100 -16.51 -1.93 -13.69
C CYS A 100 -16.91 -0.67 -14.46
N GLN A 101 -17.89 -0.75 -15.37
CA GLN A 101 -18.42 0.40 -16.10
C GLN A 101 -19.06 1.42 -15.14
N ARG A 102 -19.87 0.96 -14.18
CA ARG A 102 -20.46 1.85 -13.17
C ARG A 102 -19.39 2.54 -12.32
N MET A 103 -18.39 1.81 -11.86
CA MET A 103 -17.25 2.42 -11.13
C MET A 103 -16.54 3.49 -11.97
N LYS A 104 -16.30 3.21 -13.24
CA LYS A 104 -15.68 4.15 -14.18
C LYS A 104 -16.51 5.41 -14.36
N GLN A 105 -17.82 5.28 -14.56
CA GLN A 105 -18.75 6.39 -14.69
C GLN A 105 -18.76 7.28 -13.45
N LEU A 106 -18.63 6.68 -12.26
CA LEU A 106 -18.51 7.40 -10.98
C LEU A 106 -17.11 7.99 -10.73
N GLY A 107 -16.18 7.87 -11.70
CA GLY A 107 -14.87 8.51 -11.64
C GLY A 107 -13.75 7.67 -11.04
N CYS A 108 -13.95 6.36 -10.84
CA CYS A 108 -12.87 5.46 -10.46
C CYS A 108 -11.79 5.45 -11.54
N ARG A 109 -10.56 5.76 -11.15
CA ARG A 109 -9.44 5.82 -12.09
C ARG A 109 -8.70 4.50 -12.24
N LYS A 110 -8.65 3.73 -11.15
CA LYS A 110 -7.83 2.53 -11.05
C LYS A 110 -8.48 1.52 -10.11
N TYR A 111 -8.38 0.25 -10.46
CA TYR A 111 -8.65 -0.85 -9.55
C TYR A 111 -7.35 -1.62 -9.26
N GLN A 112 -7.07 -1.88 -7.99
CA GLN A 112 -5.88 -2.62 -7.57
C GLN A 112 -6.27 -3.96 -7.00
N PHE A 113 -5.68 -5.03 -7.57
CA PHE A 113 -5.73 -6.38 -7.03
C PHE A 113 -4.42 -6.76 -6.37
N SER A 114 -4.45 -7.91 -5.72
CA SER A 114 -3.23 -8.56 -5.28
C SER A 114 -2.99 -9.85 -6.05
N LEU A 115 -1.71 -10.12 -6.36
CA LEU A 115 -1.26 -11.37 -6.95
C LEU A 115 0.11 -11.72 -6.32
N ASP A 116 0.17 -12.75 -5.47
CA ASP A 116 1.30 -12.98 -4.57
C ASP A 116 2.18 -14.17 -4.96
N GLY A 117 2.08 -14.66 -6.17
CA GLY A 117 2.87 -15.78 -6.68
C GLY A 117 2.19 -16.45 -7.87
N LEU A 118 2.72 -17.57 -8.31
CA LEU A 118 2.07 -18.42 -9.30
C LEU A 118 0.83 -19.09 -8.68
N ARG A 119 0.06 -19.79 -9.49
CA ARG A 119 -1.27 -20.36 -9.14
C ARG A 119 -1.32 -21.00 -7.75
N GLU A 120 -0.51 -21.99 -7.50
CA GLU A 120 -0.56 -22.74 -6.25
C GLU A 120 -0.23 -21.90 -5.03
N THR A 121 0.81 -21.07 -5.14
CA THR A 121 1.23 -20.17 -4.07
C THR A 121 0.20 -19.08 -3.83
N HIS A 122 -0.30 -18.44 -4.87
CA HIS A 122 -1.32 -17.40 -4.73
C HIS A 122 -2.60 -17.95 -4.09
N ASP A 123 -3.13 -19.07 -4.59
CA ASP A 123 -4.35 -19.68 -4.07
C ASP A 123 -4.19 -20.15 -2.62
N ARG A 124 -3.01 -20.68 -2.25
CA ARG A 124 -2.68 -21.03 -0.86
C ARG A 124 -2.64 -19.83 0.08
N PHE A 125 -2.17 -18.67 -0.41
CA PHE A 125 -2.14 -17.43 0.37
C PHE A 125 -3.52 -16.82 0.54
N ARG A 126 -4.38 -16.92 -0.47
CA ARG A 126 -5.63 -16.17 -0.53
C ARG A 126 -6.87 -17.04 -0.48
N LYS A 127 -7.19 -17.70 -1.57
CA LYS A 127 -8.40 -18.52 -1.71
C LYS A 127 -8.26 -19.39 -2.96
N PRO A 128 -8.67 -20.66 -2.94
CA PRO A 128 -8.69 -21.49 -4.14
C PRO A 128 -9.42 -20.82 -5.31
N GLY A 129 -8.81 -20.84 -6.50
CA GLY A 129 -9.34 -20.19 -7.71
C GLY A 129 -9.13 -18.69 -7.79
N SER A 130 -8.51 -18.06 -6.79
CA SER A 130 -8.25 -16.61 -6.77
C SER A 130 -7.26 -16.19 -7.87
N TYR A 131 -6.31 -17.04 -8.21
CA TYR A 131 -5.33 -16.76 -9.26
C TYR A 131 -6.01 -16.52 -10.61
N ASP A 132 -6.79 -17.49 -11.08
CA ASP A 132 -7.49 -17.40 -12.37
C ASP A 132 -8.46 -16.23 -12.39
N ARG A 133 -9.22 -16.08 -11.30
CA ARG A 133 -10.17 -14.97 -11.19
C ARG A 133 -9.49 -13.59 -11.23
N THR A 134 -8.29 -13.47 -10.66
CA THR A 134 -7.50 -12.24 -10.74
C THR A 134 -7.05 -11.95 -12.17
N LEU A 135 -6.57 -12.97 -12.90
CA LEU A 135 -6.15 -12.79 -14.30
C LEU A 135 -7.33 -12.40 -15.21
N GLU A 136 -8.49 -13.03 -15.05
CA GLU A 136 -9.72 -12.65 -15.77
C GLU A 136 -10.14 -11.20 -15.46
N ALA A 137 -10.06 -10.81 -14.19
CA ALA A 137 -10.45 -9.49 -13.75
C ALA A 137 -9.55 -8.36 -14.30
N ILE A 138 -8.27 -8.63 -14.60
CA ILE A 138 -7.39 -7.65 -15.29
C ILE A 138 -8.06 -7.20 -16.60
N ALA A 139 -8.48 -8.14 -17.44
CA ALA A 139 -9.13 -7.83 -18.71
C ALA A 139 -10.46 -7.08 -18.50
N THR A 140 -11.27 -7.49 -17.52
CA THR A 140 -12.56 -6.86 -17.19
C THR A 140 -12.37 -5.39 -16.77
N VAL A 141 -11.41 -5.11 -15.89
CA VAL A 141 -11.11 -3.73 -15.48
C VAL A 141 -10.62 -2.89 -16.64
N ARG A 142 -9.72 -3.40 -17.47
CA ARG A 142 -9.19 -2.66 -18.62
C ARG A 142 -10.25 -2.36 -19.68
N ARG A 143 -11.18 -3.29 -19.95
CA ARG A 143 -12.31 -3.05 -20.87
C ARG A 143 -13.19 -1.89 -20.43
N SER A 144 -13.31 -1.61 -19.15
CA SER A 144 -14.06 -0.45 -18.63
C SER A 144 -13.34 0.89 -18.85
N GLY A 145 -12.06 0.88 -19.25
CA GLY A 145 -11.21 2.06 -19.35
C GLY A 145 -10.61 2.53 -18.02
N MET A 146 -10.71 1.72 -16.95
CA MET A 146 -9.94 1.93 -15.73
C MET A 146 -8.54 1.32 -15.87
N HIS A 147 -7.56 1.87 -15.16
CA HIS A 147 -6.26 1.21 -15.02
C HIS A 147 -6.35 0.02 -14.08
N CYS A 148 -5.68 -1.06 -14.45
CA CYS A 148 -5.53 -2.25 -13.60
C CYS A 148 -4.15 -2.24 -12.95
N ALA A 149 -4.08 -2.29 -11.62
CA ALA A 149 -2.83 -2.40 -10.88
C ALA A 149 -2.74 -3.74 -10.14
N ILE A 150 -1.62 -4.41 -10.30
CA ILE A 150 -1.26 -5.62 -9.55
C ILE A 150 -0.25 -5.29 -8.46
N MET A 151 -0.54 -5.76 -7.25
CA MET A 151 0.30 -5.57 -6.07
C MET A 151 0.63 -6.92 -5.46
N SER A 152 1.93 -7.20 -5.23
CA SER A 152 2.38 -8.41 -4.53
C SER A 152 2.88 -8.08 -3.12
N THR A 153 2.60 -8.96 -2.17
CA THR A 153 3.23 -8.95 -0.85
C THR A 153 4.34 -9.99 -0.81
N ILE A 154 5.58 -9.55 -0.59
CA ILE A 154 6.78 -10.38 -0.68
C ILE A 154 7.16 -10.94 0.68
N SER A 155 7.39 -12.24 0.72
CA SER A 155 7.91 -12.98 1.87
C SER A 155 8.81 -14.13 1.39
N ALA A 156 9.50 -14.82 2.28
CA ALA A 156 10.30 -16.00 1.91
C ALA A 156 9.46 -17.11 1.26
N ALA A 157 8.15 -17.12 1.49
CA ALA A 157 7.27 -18.14 0.93
C ALA A 157 6.90 -17.95 -0.56
N ASN A 158 7.24 -16.80 -1.17
CA ASN A 158 6.88 -16.49 -2.56
C ASN A 158 7.92 -15.70 -3.35
N ILE A 159 8.98 -15.21 -2.71
CA ILE A 159 9.96 -14.29 -3.32
C ILE A 159 10.56 -14.83 -4.62
N ASP A 160 10.83 -16.14 -4.69
CA ASP A 160 11.47 -16.76 -5.85
C ASP A 160 10.52 -16.95 -7.06
N GLU A 161 9.21 -16.83 -6.84
CA GLU A 161 8.21 -16.89 -7.90
C GLU A 161 7.94 -15.55 -8.58
N ILE A 162 8.19 -14.44 -7.87
CA ILE A 162 7.82 -13.10 -8.34
C ILE A 162 8.48 -12.71 -9.66
N PRO A 163 9.75 -13.02 -9.95
CA PRO A 163 10.33 -12.76 -11.27
C PRO A 163 9.59 -13.46 -12.42
N LYS A 164 9.02 -14.66 -12.19
CA LYS A 164 8.16 -15.35 -13.15
C LYS A 164 6.76 -14.75 -13.21
N LEU A 165 6.24 -14.29 -12.07
CA LEU A 165 4.96 -13.62 -12.01
C LEU A 165 4.96 -12.32 -12.81
N ILE A 166 6.08 -11.62 -12.92
CA ILE A 166 6.21 -10.43 -13.78
C ILE A 166 5.92 -10.79 -15.25
N ASP A 167 6.39 -11.93 -15.74
CA ASP A 167 6.09 -12.40 -17.10
C ASP A 167 4.56 -12.55 -17.30
N VAL A 168 3.88 -13.16 -16.32
CA VAL A 168 2.41 -13.36 -16.35
C VAL A 168 1.66 -12.01 -16.33
N VAL A 169 2.09 -11.09 -15.48
CA VAL A 169 1.46 -9.76 -15.36
C VAL A 169 1.57 -8.98 -16.66
N VAL A 170 2.72 -9.03 -17.32
CA VAL A 170 2.96 -8.39 -18.63
C VAL A 170 2.14 -9.07 -19.73
N GLU A 171 2.09 -10.40 -19.77
CA GLU A 171 1.29 -11.16 -20.73
C GLU A 171 -0.21 -10.80 -20.64
N HIS A 172 -0.73 -10.65 -19.43
CA HIS A 172 -2.13 -10.24 -19.19
C HIS A 172 -2.34 -8.72 -19.28
N LYS A 173 -1.29 -7.96 -19.62
CA LYS A 173 -1.35 -6.51 -19.86
C LYS A 173 -1.88 -5.69 -18.67
N ALA A 174 -1.56 -6.07 -17.44
CA ALA A 174 -1.84 -5.19 -16.33
C ALA A 174 -1.10 -3.86 -16.51
N ASP A 175 -1.78 -2.73 -16.25
CA ASP A 175 -1.19 -1.41 -16.51
C ASP A 175 -0.07 -1.06 -15.53
N ILE A 176 -0.15 -1.58 -14.28
CA ILE A 176 0.82 -1.29 -13.23
C ILE A 176 1.14 -2.57 -12.47
N PHE A 177 2.44 -2.82 -12.26
CA PHE A 177 2.92 -3.82 -11.32
C PHE A 177 3.76 -3.18 -10.23
N ALA A 178 3.53 -3.58 -8.98
CA ALA A 178 4.34 -3.18 -7.84
C ALA A 178 4.37 -4.29 -6.78
N PHE A 179 5.30 -4.19 -5.85
CA PHE A 179 5.31 -5.04 -4.67
C PHE A 179 5.72 -4.27 -3.41
N GLY A 180 5.42 -4.84 -2.28
CA GLY A 180 5.92 -4.41 -0.98
C GLY A 180 6.19 -5.63 -0.11
N ARG A 181 7.06 -5.49 0.87
CA ARG A 181 7.44 -6.60 1.75
C ARG A 181 6.34 -6.89 2.76
N TYR A 182 6.25 -8.15 3.17
CA TYR A 182 5.45 -8.57 4.30
C TYR A 182 5.86 -7.81 5.57
N CYS A 183 4.87 -7.34 6.31
CA CYS A 183 5.05 -6.75 7.63
C CYS A 183 4.38 -7.67 8.65
N PRO A 184 5.12 -8.32 9.54
CA PRO A 184 4.51 -9.11 10.61
C PRO A 184 3.63 -8.22 11.50
N THR A 185 2.43 -8.68 11.80
CA THR A 185 1.61 -8.07 12.85
C THR A 185 2.08 -8.56 14.22
N SER A 186 1.65 -7.89 15.31
CA SER A 186 2.00 -8.31 16.67
C SER A 186 1.51 -9.73 17.03
N GLU A 187 0.50 -10.20 16.32
CA GLU A 187 -0.15 -11.49 16.54
C GLU A 187 0.37 -12.60 15.63
N ASP A 188 1.08 -12.24 14.55
CA ASP A 188 1.54 -13.19 13.54
C ASP A 188 2.91 -13.80 13.87
N LYS A 189 3.00 -14.43 15.03
CA LYS A 189 4.25 -15.09 15.47
C LYS A 189 4.63 -16.28 14.59
N ALA A 190 3.64 -16.99 14.05
CA ALA A 190 3.87 -18.19 13.24
C ALA A 190 4.62 -17.92 11.93
N HIS A 191 4.38 -16.76 11.31
CA HIS A 191 5.00 -16.41 10.03
C HIS A 191 6.19 -15.46 10.18
N MET A 192 6.40 -14.85 11.35
CA MET A 192 7.45 -13.86 11.53
C MET A 192 8.85 -14.40 11.20
N GLU A 193 9.15 -15.63 11.60
CA GLU A 193 10.42 -16.30 11.30
C GLU A 193 10.41 -16.97 9.91
N THR A 194 9.35 -17.75 9.62
CA THR A 194 9.28 -18.56 8.40
C THR A 194 9.11 -17.74 7.12
N TRP A 195 8.61 -16.51 7.22
CA TRP A 195 8.42 -15.60 6.09
C TRP A 195 9.46 -14.48 6.03
N HIS A 196 10.42 -14.50 6.94
CA HIS A 196 11.55 -13.58 6.89
C HIS A 196 12.39 -13.81 5.63
N VAL A 197 12.87 -12.72 5.05
CA VAL A 197 13.79 -12.72 3.92
C VAL A 197 15.10 -12.10 4.39
N GLU A 198 16.20 -12.79 4.17
CA GLU A 198 17.54 -12.27 4.49
C GLU A 198 17.92 -11.11 3.55
N PRO A 199 18.72 -10.13 4.03
CA PRO A 199 19.09 -8.94 3.26
C PRO A 199 19.70 -9.26 1.88
N GLU A 200 20.63 -10.20 1.83
CA GLU A 200 21.30 -10.61 0.59
C GLU A 200 20.33 -11.27 -0.39
N HIS A 201 19.43 -12.13 0.11
CA HIS A 201 18.39 -12.75 -0.72
C HIS A 201 17.44 -11.69 -1.28
N TYR A 202 17.08 -10.67 -0.47
CA TYR A 202 16.23 -9.59 -0.94
C TYR A 202 16.92 -8.73 -2.00
N ARG A 203 18.22 -8.46 -1.87
CA ARG A 203 19.04 -7.77 -2.87
C ARG A 203 19.09 -8.54 -4.19
N ASP A 204 19.34 -9.85 -4.14
CA ASP A 204 19.36 -10.73 -5.32
C ASP A 204 17.97 -10.80 -5.99
N PHE A 205 16.91 -10.80 -5.19
CA PHE A 205 15.55 -10.71 -5.70
C PHE A 205 15.30 -9.40 -6.46
N LEU A 206 15.73 -8.26 -5.92
CA LEU A 206 15.61 -6.97 -6.62
C LEU A 206 16.38 -6.99 -7.95
N ASP A 207 17.54 -7.62 -7.99
CA ASP A 207 18.32 -7.77 -9.22
C ASP A 207 17.57 -8.58 -10.29
N LYS A 208 16.99 -9.72 -9.93
CA LYS A 208 16.15 -10.52 -10.82
C LYS A 208 14.93 -9.76 -11.32
N CYS A 209 14.28 -8.97 -10.45
CA CYS A 209 13.15 -8.12 -10.83
C CYS A 209 13.59 -6.99 -11.76
N TRP A 210 14.73 -6.35 -11.50
CA TRP A 210 15.28 -5.30 -12.36
C TRP A 210 15.55 -5.79 -13.76
N GLN A 211 16.15 -6.98 -13.91
CA GLN A 211 16.36 -7.61 -15.22
C GLN A 211 15.03 -7.83 -15.97
N LYS A 212 13.94 -8.19 -15.26
CA LYS A 212 12.60 -8.28 -15.86
C LYS A 212 12.05 -6.92 -16.25
N PHE A 213 12.23 -5.90 -15.44
CA PHE A 213 11.79 -4.54 -15.74
C PHE A 213 12.49 -3.99 -16.98
N GLU A 214 13.81 -4.18 -17.10
CA GLU A 214 14.57 -3.81 -18.28
C GLU A 214 14.11 -4.60 -19.54
N LYS A 215 13.87 -5.91 -19.41
CA LYS A 215 13.33 -6.74 -20.50
C LYS A 215 12.00 -6.22 -21.03
N TYR A 216 11.15 -5.73 -20.13
CA TYR A 216 9.78 -5.31 -20.44
C TYR A 216 9.57 -3.78 -20.40
N LYS A 217 10.64 -2.99 -20.47
CA LYS A 217 10.56 -1.52 -20.39
C LYS A 217 9.66 -0.87 -21.44
N ASP A 218 9.53 -1.52 -22.61
CA ASP A 218 8.71 -1.04 -23.74
C ASP A 218 7.32 -1.71 -23.77
N SER A 219 6.94 -2.46 -22.73
CA SER A 219 5.60 -3.06 -22.60
C SER A 219 4.57 -2.02 -22.14
N GLU A 220 3.28 -2.41 -22.20
CA GLU A 220 2.19 -1.59 -21.64
C GLU A 220 2.22 -1.49 -20.10
N THR A 221 2.98 -2.36 -19.42
CA THR A 221 3.03 -2.45 -17.96
C THR A 221 4.06 -1.50 -17.38
N THR A 222 3.63 -0.59 -16.53
CA THR A 222 4.51 0.28 -15.73
C THR A 222 4.94 -0.44 -14.45
N PHE A 223 6.25 -0.52 -14.21
CA PHE A 223 6.81 -1.08 -12.98
C PHE A 223 7.01 0.03 -11.94
N ASN A 224 6.22 -0.02 -10.86
CA ASN A 224 6.31 0.97 -9.79
C ASN A 224 7.28 0.48 -8.69
N LEU A 225 8.35 1.22 -8.47
CA LEU A 225 9.41 0.91 -7.50
C LEU A 225 8.99 1.31 -6.07
N LYS A 226 7.87 0.75 -5.61
CA LYS A 226 7.19 1.13 -4.37
C LYS A 226 7.96 0.77 -3.10
N ASP A 227 8.72 -0.32 -3.10
CA ASP A 227 9.54 -0.68 -1.94
C ASP A 227 10.74 0.27 -1.82
N HIS A 228 10.99 0.78 -0.62
CA HIS A 228 11.99 1.82 -0.42
C HIS A 228 13.43 1.34 -0.61
N LEU A 229 13.71 0.04 -0.53
CA LEU A 229 15.04 -0.51 -0.80
C LEU A 229 15.42 -0.48 -2.28
N TRP A 230 14.47 -0.18 -3.20
CA TRP A 230 14.80 0.15 -4.58
C TRP A 230 15.76 1.34 -4.68
N THR A 231 15.59 2.36 -3.83
CA THR A 231 16.50 3.52 -3.82
C THR A 231 17.93 3.09 -3.50
N LEU A 232 18.12 2.22 -2.50
CA LEU A 232 19.43 1.67 -2.17
C LEU A 232 20.01 0.85 -3.32
N TYR A 233 19.21 -0.06 -3.90
CA TYR A 233 19.61 -0.91 -5.02
C TYR A 233 20.06 -0.09 -6.24
N LEU A 234 19.28 0.92 -6.62
CA LEU A 234 19.59 1.80 -7.75
C LEU A 234 20.79 2.73 -7.47
N TYR A 235 20.98 3.14 -6.21
CA TYR A 235 22.12 3.94 -5.79
C TYR A 235 23.43 3.16 -5.96
N GLU A 236 23.49 1.92 -5.49
CA GLU A 236 24.67 1.05 -5.66
C GLU A 236 25.00 0.76 -7.13
N ARG A 237 24.02 0.79 -8.01
CA ARG A 237 24.19 0.63 -9.46
C ARG A 237 24.52 1.93 -10.20
N GLY A 238 24.56 3.07 -9.50
CA GLY A 238 24.80 4.38 -10.09
C GLY A 238 23.65 4.90 -10.97
N VAL A 239 22.47 4.25 -10.93
CA VAL A 239 21.25 4.68 -11.61
C VAL A 239 20.59 5.83 -10.86
N PHE A 240 20.40 5.69 -9.54
CA PHE A 240 20.02 6.80 -8.68
C PHE A 240 21.27 7.53 -8.20
N LYS A 241 21.25 8.85 -8.28
CA LYS A 241 22.28 9.73 -7.74
C LYS A 241 21.64 10.73 -6.80
N ILE A 242 22.28 10.98 -5.66
CA ILE A 242 21.83 12.02 -4.73
C ILE A 242 21.99 13.38 -5.44
N PRO A 243 20.89 14.18 -5.60
CA PRO A 243 20.98 15.49 -6.23
C PRO A 243 21.87 16.45 -5.42
N GLU A 244 22.49 17.40 -6.11
CA GLU A 244 23.20 18.51 -5.48
C GLU A 244 22.21 19.61 -5.01
N GLY A 245 22.63 20.44 -4.06
CA GLY A 245 21.88 21.61 -3.61
C GLY A 245 20.61 21.28 -2.80
N LEU A 246 20.61 20.14 -2.11
CA LEU A 246 19.51 19.76 -1.26
C LEU A 246 19.38 20.68 -0.04
N GLU A 247 18.13 21.07 0.29
CA GLU A 247 17.81 21.79 1.53
C GLU A 247 18.12 20.91 2.75
N GLU A 248 18.67 21.52 3.79
CA GLU A 248 18.89 20.84 5.07
C GLU A 248 17.53 20.39 5.65
N ASP A 249 17.53 19.25 6.35
CA ASP A 249 16.36 18.66 7.04
C ASP A 249 15.12 18.33 6.16
N THR A 250 15.26 18.44 4.84
CA THR A 250 14.15 18.10 3.92
C THR A 250 14.20 16.64 3.51
N ILE A 251 13.07 15.94 3.66
CA ILE A 251 12.86 14.58 3.18
C ILE A 251 12.25 14.65 1.77
N TYR A 252 12.92 14.06 0.79
CA TYR A 252 12.53 14.11 -0.62
C TYR A 252 11.76 12.88 -1.08
N ASP A 253 12.09 11.71 -0.53
CA ASP A 253 11.45 10.46 -0.92
C ASP A 253 11.50 9.42 0.23
N GLY A 254 11.05 8.20 -0.02
CA GLY A 254 11.01 7.08 0.91
C GLY A 254 9.65 6.94 1.62
N CYS A 255 9.69 6.54 2.89
CA CYS A 255 8.47 6.25 3.63
C CYS A 255 7.59 7.49 3.84
N ASN A 256 6.30 7.37 3.46
CA ASN A 256 5.30 8.43 3.59
C ASN A 256 4.60 8.46 4.96
N CYS A 257 4.93 7.54 5.87
CA CYS A 257 4.38 7.51 7.22
C CYS A 257 4.65 8.85 7.93
N GLY A 258 3.60 9.50 8.41
CA GLY A 258 3.67 10.82 9.01
C GLY A 258 3.74 12.00 8.04
N ASN A 259 4.05 11.82 6.75
CA ASN A 259 4.39 12.92 5.84
C ASN A 259 3.26 13.33 4.89
N CYS A 260 2.63 12.41 4.17
CA CYS A 260 1.71 12.81 3.11
C CYS A 260 0.50 11.88 2.92
N HIS A 261 0.19 11.04 3.90
CA HIS A 261 -1.04 10.26 3.85
C HIS A 261 -1.60 9.96 5.24
N PHE A 262 -2.91 9.66 5.27
CA PHE A 262 -3.60 9.06 6.41
C PHE A 262 -4.16 7.69 6.04
N THR A 263 -4.22 6.80 7.02
CA THR A 263 -5.10 5.64 6.97
C THR A 263 -6.27 5.83 7.94
N ILE A 264 -7.48 5.55 7.46
CA ILE A 264 -8.73 5.61 8.23
C ILE A 264 -9.26 4.17 8.31
N SER A 265 -9.43 3.61 9.51
CA SER A 265 -10.01 2.27 9.69
C SER A 265 -11.53 2.30 9.62
N ALA A 266 -12.16 1.13 9.43
CA ALA A 266 -13.63 0.99 9.43
C ALA A 266 -14.25 1.40 10.78
N GLU A 267 -13.53 1.24 11.89
CA GLU A 267 -13.93 1.71 13.21
C GLU A 267 -13.83 3.24 13.37
N GLY A 268 -13.16 3.93 12.46
CA GLY A 268 -12.91 5.37 12.54
C GLY A 268 -11.65 5.75 13.31
N ARG A 269 -10.69 4.83 13.46
CA ARG A 269 -9.35 5.17 13.98
C ARG A 269 -8.48 5.75 12.88
N LEU A 270 -7.64 6.71 13.23
CA LEU A 270 -6.66 7.32 12.34
C LEU A 270 -5.29 6.71 12.59
N MET A 271 -4.60 6.35 11.51
CA MET A 271 -3.29 5.72 11.56
C MET A 271 -2.30 6.43 10.64
N ALA A 272 -1.05 6.56 11.08
CA ALA A 272 0.04 7.07 10.25
C ALA A 272 0.43 6.07 9.13
N CYS A 273 0.28 4.77 9.38
CA CYS A 273 0.46 3.69 8.40
C CYS A 273 -0.45 2.51 8.76
N ARG A 274 -1.14 1.92 7.78
CA ARG A 274 -2.01 0.76 7.98
C ARG A 274 -1.30 -0.53 8.38
N ARG A 275 0.01 -0.63 8.12
CA ARG A 275 0.77 -1.89 8.19
C ARG A 275 1.25 -2.24 9.59
N PHE A 276 1.02 -1.37 10.57
CA PHE A 276 1.29 -1.59 11.99
C PHE A 276 0.39 -0.68 12.84
N GLU A 277 0.34 -0.92 14.14
CA GLU A 277 -0.52 -0.22 15.10
C GLU A 277 -0.07 1.23 15.35
N SER A 278 -0.18 2.06 14.33
CA SER A 278 0.26 3.46 14.33
C SER A 278 -0.89 4.45 14.60
N TYR A 279 -1.67 4.20 15.63
CA TYR A 279 -2.83 5.03 15.97
C TYR A 279 -2.40 6.43 16.40
N VAL A 280 -3.03 7.43 15.79
CA VAL A 280 -2.72 8.87 16.02
C VAL A 280 -3.93 9.68 16.44
N GLY A 281 -5.14 9.13 16.35
CA GLY A 281 -6.39 9.80 16.72
C GLY A 281 -7.61 9.08 16.17
N THR A 282 -8.73 9.77 16.11
CA THR A 282 -10.01 9.25 15.61
C THR A 282 -10.65 10.22 14.62
N VAL A 283 -11.59 9.73 13.81
CA VAL A 283 -12.35 10.56 12.84
C VAL A 283 -13.33 11.54 13.51
N ASN A 284 -13.50 11.48 14.82
CA ASN A 284 -14.31 12.46 15.59
C ASN A 284 -13.54 13.76 15.83
N GLU A 285 -12.23 13.77 15.59
CA GLU A 285 -11.35 14.91 15.68
C GLU A 285 -11.17 15.56 14.30
N GLU A 286 -10.75 16.81 14.24
CA GLU A 286 -10.38 17.44 12.97
C GLU A 286 -9.10 16.80 12.43
N LEU A 287 -9.18 16.20 11.23
CA LEU A 287 -8.08 15.46 10.61
C LEU A 287 -6.82 16.31 10.45
N TYR A 288 -6.99 17.61 10.17
CA TYR A 288 -5.88 18.56 10.07
C TYR A 288 -5.11 18.67 11.39
N ASP A 289 -5.83 18.76 12.51
CA ASP A 289 -5.22 18.95 13.83
C ASP A 289 -4.54 17.65 14.30
N VAL A 290 -5.14 16.48 14.02
CA VAL A 290 -4.50 15.18 14.26
C VAL A 290 -3.22 15.03 13.43
N PHE A 291 -3.23 15.44 12.15
CA PHE A 291 -2.05 15.34 11.27
C PHE A 291 -0.89 16.21 11.75
N HIS A 292 -1.17 17.37 12.35
CA HIS A 292 -0.17 18.29 12.90
C HIS A 292 0.04 18.09 14.41
N GLY A 293 -0.63 17.10 15.00
CA GLY A 293 -0.56 16.82 16.42
C GLY A 293 0.65 15.96 16.82
N TYR A 294 0.95 15.96 18.11
CA TYR A 294 2.10 15.24 18.70
C TYR A 294 2.13 13.74 18.35
N ALA A 295 0.97 13.08 18.31
CA ALA A 295 0.89 11.66 17.98
C ALA A 295 1.36 11.34 16.56
N MET A 296 1.17 12.25 15.60
CA MET A 296 1.69 12.11 14.24
C MET A 296 3.17 12.52 14.16
N GLU A 297 3.57 13.53 14.92
CA GLU A 297 4.94 14.07 14.91
C GLU A 297 5.99 13.01 15.29
N GLN A 298 5.63 12.07 16.16
CA GLN A 298 6.53 10.96 16.52
C GLN A 298 7.01 10.12 15.32
N TYR A 299 6.35 10.17 14.16
CA TYR A 299 6.76 9.45 12.95
C TYR A 299 7.60 10.30 11.98
N ARG A 300 7.92 11.56 12.35
CA ARG A 300 8.70 12.51 11.53
C ARG A 300 10.11 12.77 12.07
N GLN A 301 10.47 12.17 13.19
CA GLN A 301 11.75 12.40 13.88
C GLN A 301 12.86 11.56 13.24
N HIS A 302 13.29 11.97 12.05
CA HIS A 302 14.19 11.18 11.19
C HIS A 302 15.56 10.98 11.82
N GLU A 303 16.01 11.87 12.69
CA GLU A 303 17.23 11.77 13.49
C GLU A 303 17.25 10.59 14.48
N LYS A 304 16.09 10.03 14.80
CA LYS A 304 15.95 8.86 15.68
C LYS A 304 16.20 7.52 15.00
N PHE A 305 16.26 7.48 13.67
CA PHE A 305 16.56 6.23 12.99
C PHE A 305 17.96 5.72 13.35
N GLU A 306 18.03 4.56 14.02
CA GLU A 306 19.25 4.02 14.60
C GLU A 306 20.38 3.84 13.56
N LYS A 307 20.07 3.22 12.43
CA LYS A 307 20.98 2.97 11.31
C LYS A 307 20.96 4.10 10.28
N CYS A 308 19.74 4.48 9.84
CA CYS A 308 19.59 5.35 8.68
C CYS A 308 20.03 6.79 8.94
N ARG A 309 20.07 7.28 10.20
CA ARG A 309 20.59 8.62 10.53
C ARG A 309 22.04 8.84 10.12
N LYS A 310 22.82 7.76 9.99
CA LYS A 310 24.21 7.80 9.53
C LYS A 310 24.36 7.50 8.03
N CYS A 311 23.25 7.24 7.33
CA CYS A 311 23.27 6.85 5.94
C CYS A 311 23.05 8.06 5.03
N GLU A 312 23.85 8.21 3.99
CA GLU A 312 23.72 9.28 2.99
C GLU A 312 22.38 9.26 2.26
N LEU A 313 21.68 8.11 2.26
CA LEU A 313 20.37 7.97 1.64
C LEU A 313 19.20 8.33 2.57
N LEU A 314 19.43 8.82 3.79
CA LEU A 314 18.37 9.11 4.78
C LEU A 314 17.21 9.90 4.19
N ARG A 315 17.49 10.88 3.32
CA ARG A 315 16.48 11.76 2.73
C ARG A 315 15.65 11.11 1.62
N PHE A 316 16.09 9.94 1.11
CA PHE A 316 15.48 9.24 -0.03
C PHE A 316 15.07 7.80 0.31
N CYS A 317 15.69 7.19 1.31
CA CYS A 317 15.43 5.83 1.75
C CYS A 317 15.59 5.74 3.27
N ARG A 318 14.62 5.17 3.93
CA ARG A 318 14.67 4.82 5.37
C ARG A 318 14.26 3.37 5.57
N GLY A 319 14.39 2.55 4.50
CA GLY A 319 13.79 1.23 4.48
C GLY A 319 12.27 1.32 4.68
N CYS A 320 11.67 0.27 5.24
CA CYS A 320 10.27 0.29 5.63
C CYS A 320 10.15 0.23 7.17
N PRO A 321 9.87 1.36 7.85
CA PRO A 321 9.72 1.37 9.30
C PRO A 321 8.60 0.47 9.82
N ALA A 322 7.56 0.19 9.01
CA ALA A 322 6.53 -0.76 9.39
C ALA A 322 7.05 -2.21 9.40
N VAL A 323 7.95 -2.57 8.49
CA VAL A 323 8.65 -3.87 8.53
C VAL A 323 9.53 -3.94 9.77
N ALA A 324 10.36 -2.92 10.01
CA ALA A 324 11.19 -2.85 11.22
C ALA A 324 10.37 -3.00 12.50
N TYR A 325 9.25 -2.26 12.60
CA TYR A 325 8.32 -2.36 13.74
C TYR A 325 7.74 -3.75 13.91
N GLY A 326 7.35 -4.42 12.83
CA GLY A 326 6.81 -5.77 12.87
C GLY A 326 7.75 -6.75 13.57
N TYR A 327 9.04 -6.67 13.27
CA TYR A 327 10.06 -7.55 13.86
C TYR A 327 10.56 -7.09 15.24
N THR A 328 10.66 -5.78 15.48
CA THR A 328 11.38 -5.24 16.66
C THR A 328 10.50 -4.49 17.65
N LYS A 329 9.27 -4.16 17.27
CA LYS A 329 8.37 -3.22 18.00
C LYS A 329 8.95 -1.80 18.13
N ASN A 330 9.97 -1.48 17.35
CA ASN A 330 10.55 -0.14 17.28
C ASN A 330 10.48 0.40 15.85
N PHE A 331 9.77 1.52 15.67
CA PHE A 331 9.61 2.20 14.37
C PHE A 331 10.95 2.70 13.79
N TYR A 332 11.88 3.05 14.66
CA TYR A 332 13.18 3.61 14.30
C TYR A 332 14.31 2.59 14.21
N ALA A 333 14.02 1.31 14.45
CA ALA A 333 14.98 0.23 14.29
C ALA A 333 15.46 0.09 12.83
N PRO A 334 16.63 -0.52 12.61
CA PRO A 334 17.09 -0.89 11.29
C PRO A 334 16.07 -1.75 10.55
N ASP A 335 15.89 -1.47 9.25
CA ASP A 335 15.11 -2.34 8.38
C ASP A 335 15.80 -3.70 8.27
N PRO A 336 15.13 -4.83 8.61
CA PRO A 336 15.78 -6.14 8.69
C PRO A 336 16.24 -6.68 7.32
N GLN A 337 15.73 -6.16 6.20
CA GLN A 337 16.17 -6.53 4.87
C GLN A 337 17.18 -5.54 4.26
N CYS A 338 17.61 -4.52 5.00
CA CYS A 338 18.59 -3.56 4.49
C CYS A 338 20.02 -4.13 4.57
N TRP A 339 20.61 -4.45 3.42
CA TRP A 339 21.96 -5.00 3.30
C TRP A 339 23.10 -3.97 3.40
N LYS A 340 22.80 -2.66 3.35
CA LYS A 340 23.82 -1.62 3.46
C LYS A 340 24.47 -1.65 4.83
N GLN A 341 25.80 -1.67 4.86
CA GLN A 341 26.56 -1.45 6.09
C GLN A 341 26.71 0.07 6.32
N THR A 342 26.50 0.52 7.55
CA THR A 342 26.77 1.90 7.99
C THR A 342 27.78 1.83 9.12
N GLU A 343 28.89 2.50 8.97
CA GLU A 343 29.93 2.63 10.01
C GLU A 343 29.43 3.47 11.19
#